data_f7175dbc0c962f3d2c6180187712f475
#
_entry.id   f7175dbc0c962f3d2c6180187712f475
#
_cell.length_a   1.000
_cell.length_b   1.000
_cell.length_c   1.000
_cell.angle_alpha   90.00
_cell.angle_beta   90.00
_cell.angle_gamma   90.00
#
_symmetry.space_group_name_H-M   'P 1'
#
loop_
_entity.id
_entity.type
_entity.pdbx_description
1 polymer ?
#
loop_
_entity_poly.entity_id
_entity_poly.type
_entity_poly.pdbx_seq_one_letter_code
_entity_poly.pdbx_strand_id
1 'polypeptide(L)'
;MGIVVVLVALPLGMCAQQQQQYRVAACDWMMLKRQKLGEFQLAKDINADGVEVDMGPLGKRVLFDNKLREPAFQQLFRRTADSLGVAVPSIAMSGFFAQSFLERENYKDLIVDCLNTMDVMGAQVAFLPLGGSGNDWKQSGEARQEMVRRLHEVGEMAFARDKVIAIRTQQDARADLVLLKEVNSKGIKIYYNLQDAVDQGLCPCKELKTLGAENIAQIHASLTDSVTLDKDPRIDLHKVKKTLDKMKWSGWLVVERSRNAQDIRNVRGNFGTNVAYLKEIFQKLIK
;
A
#
# COMPACT_ATOMS: atom_id res chain seq x y z
N MET A 1 16.27 -15.96 -66.83
CA MET A 1 16.71 -16.45 -65.51
C MET A 1 16.29 -15.43 -64.47
N GLY A 2 15.20 -15.68 -63.77
CA GLY A 2 14.72 -14.80 -62.71
C GLY A 2 15.17 -15.33 -61.36
N ILE A 3 15.81 -14.48 -60.59
CA ILE A 3 16.26 -14.77 -59.21
C ILE A 3 15.08 -14.53 -58.26
N VAL A 4 14.56 -15.55 -57.63
CA VAL A 4 13.57 -15.42 -56.55
C VAL A 4 14.34 -15.28 -55.25
N VAL A 5 14.24 -14.08 -54.64
CA VAL A 5 14.74 -13.84 -53.29
C VAL A 5 13.66 -14.20 -52.29
N VAL A 6 13.86 -15.27 -51.54
CA VAL A 6 13.00 -15.70 -50.44
C VAL A 6 13.46 -14.94 -49.19
N LEU A 7 12.68 -13.94 -48.73
CA LEU A 7 12.86 -13.31 -47.45
C LEU A 7 12.30 -14.23 -46.36
N VAL A 8 13.18 -14.85 -45.59
CA VAL A 8 12.84 -15.58 -44.37
C VAL A 8 12.67 -14.56 -43.24
N ALA A 9 11.43 -14.29 -42.88
CA ALA A 9 11.12 -13.51 -41.68
C ALA A 9 11.35 -14.38 -40.42
N LEU A 10 12.41 -14.08 -39.68
CA LEU A 10 12.64 -14.67 -38.36
C LEU A 10 11.60 -14.08 -37.39
N PRO A 11 10.89 -14.92 -36.61
CA PRO A 11 10.01 -14.42 -35.58
C PRO A 11 10.88 -13.77 -34.48
N LEU A 12 10.74 -12.45 -34.28
CA LEU A 12 11.19 -11.76 -33.08
C LEU A 12 10.40 -12.34 -31.91
N GLY A 13 11.02 -13.28 -31.20
CA GLY A 13 10.51 -13.78 -29.93
C GLY A 13 10.46 -12.61 -28.95
N MET A 14 9.28 -11.99 -28.81
CA MET A 14 8.99 -11.11 -27.68
C MET A 14 9.06 -12.02 -26.42
N CYS A 15 10.20 -12.00 -25.72
CA CYS A 15 10.26 -12.44 -24.33
C CYS A 15 9.27 -11.57 -23.56
N ALA A 16 8.06 -12.04 -23.37
CA ALA A 16 7.15 -11.44 -22.41
C ALA A 16 7.85 -11.52 -21.05
N GLN A 17 8.37 -10.40 -20.59
CA GLN A 17 8.98 -10.30 -19.26
C GLN A 17 7.88 -10.66 -18.28
N GLN A 18 7.99 -11.84 -17.66
CA GLN A 18 6.99 -12.35 -16.72
C GLN A 18 6.87 -11.34 -15.60
N GLN A 19 5.75 -10.63 -15.55
CA GLN A 19 5.53 -9.56 -14.57
C GLN A 19 5.62 -10.17 -13.18
N GLN A 20 6.51 -9.64 -12.34
CA GLN A 20 6.73 -10.15 -11.00
C GLN A 20 5.43 -10.10 -10.19
N GLN A 21 4.98 -11.24 -9.69
CA GLN A 21 3.71 -11.39 -8.98
C GLN A 21 3.67 -10.55 -7.71
N TYR A 22 4.79 -10.49 -6.97
CA TYR A 22 4.91 -9.75 -5.71
C TYR A 22 6.04 -8.74 -5.80
N ARG A 23 5.79 -7.51 -5.35
CA ARG A 23 6.79 -6.46 -5.21
C ARG A 23 6.83 -5.98 -3.76
N VAL A 24 7.98 -5.53 -3.29
CA VAL A 24 8.21 -5.13 -1.91
C VAL A 24 8.54 -3.65 -1.83
N ALA A 25 7.75 -2.89 -1.08
CA ALA A 25 7.99 -1.48 -0.81
C ALA A 25 8.18 -1.23 0.71
N ALA A 26 8.59 -0.03 1.05
CA ALA A 26 8.66 0.45 2.42
C ALA A 26 7.99 1.83 2.53
N CYS A 27 7.36 2.14 3.67
CA CYS A 27 6.70 3.41 3.88
C CYS A 27 7.68 4.51 4.32
N ASP A 28 7.59 5.70 3.74
CA ASP A 28 8.53 6.80 3.98
C ASP A 28 8.43 7.38 5.40
N TRP A 29 7.22 7.44 6.00
CA TRP A 29 7.01 8.04 7.32
C TRP A 29 7.64 7.22 8.45
N MET A 30 7.69 5.91 8.33
CA MET A 30 8.34 5.05 9.32
C MET A 30 9.83 4.89 9.04
N MET A 31 10.28 5.11 7.80
CA MET A 31 11.70 5.26 7.46
C MET A 31 12.27 6.62 7.88
N LEU A 32 11.47 7.50 8.49
CA LEU A 32 11.83 8.87 8.92
C LEU A 32 12.27 9.76 7.74
N LYS A 33 11.75 9.49 6.56
CA LYS A 33 12.10 10.15 5.31
C LYS A 33 10.92 10.84 4.60
N ARG A 34 9.78 10.99 5.29
CA ARG A 34 8.54 11.55 4.74
C ARG A 34 8.78 12.70 3.77
N GLN A 35 8.45 12.47 2.50
CA GLN A 35 8.66 13.39 1.37
C GLN A 35 10.06 14.03 1.35
N LYS A 36 11.11 13.24 1.55
CA LYS A 36 12.52 13.65 1.40
C LYS A 36 13.15 12.85 0.28
N LEU A 37 13.89 13.48 -0.61
CA LEU A 37 14.57 12.82 -1.74
C LEU A 37 15.38 11.59 -1.33
N GLY A 38 15.98 11.61 -0.13
CA GLY A 38 16.76 10.51 0.42
C GLY A 38 15.95 9.24 0.76
N GLU A 39 14.62 9.25 0.64
CA GLU A 39 13.81 8.03 0.81
C GLU A 39 14.04 7.04 -0.32
N PHE A 40 14.17 7.52 -1.56
CA PHE A 40 14.44 6.68 -2.72
C PHE A 40 15.85 6.08 -2.68
N GLN A 41 16.85 6.85 -2.22
CA GLN A 41 18.19 6.31 -2.02
C GLN A 41 18.19 5.23 -0.93
N LEU A 42 17.50 5.47 0.19
CA LEU A 42 17.38 4.47 1.25
C LEU A 42 16.65 3.22 0.75
N ALA A 43 15.56 3.36 -0.01
CA ALA A 43 14.85 2.23 -0.60
C ALA A 43 15.76 1.41 -1.53
N LYS A 44 16.55 2.10 -2.38
CA LYS A 44 17.55 1.46 -3.23
C LYS A 44 18.60 0.70 -2.42
N ASP A 45 19.13 1.32 -1.38
CA ASP A 45 20.18 0.76 -0.52
C ASP A 45 19.72 -0.50 0.25
N ILE A 46 18.44 -0.56 0.61
CA ILE A 46 17.82 -1.73 1.26
C ILE A 46 17.20 -2.71 0.25
N ASN A 47 17.40 -2.48 -1.05
CA ASN A 47 16.88 -3.31 -2.14
C ASN A 47 15.33 -3.42 -2.16
N ALA A 48 14.60 -2.38 -1.73
CA ALA A 48 13.16 -2.31 -1.93
C ALA A 48 12.82 -1.98 -3.38
N ASP A 49 11.69 -2.50 -3.89
CA ASP A 49 11.21 -2.23 -5.26
C ASP A 49 10.49 -0.88 -5.35
N GLY A 50 10.06 -0.33 -4.21
CA GLY A 50 9.31 0.93 -4.16
C GLY A 50 9.23 1.57 -2.78
N VAL A 51 8.63 2.76 -2.77
CA VAL A 51 8.32 3.55 -1.56
C VAL A 51 6.84 3.90 -1.57
N GLU A 52 6.14 3.61 -0.47
CA GLU A 52 4.84 4.21 -0.20
C GLU A 52 5.06 5.61 0.36
N VAL A 53 4.60 6.63 -0.38
CA VAL A 53 4.86 8.03 -0.08
C VAL A 53 3.71 8.64 0.71
N ASP A 54 4.00 9.25 1.85
CA ASP A 54 2.98 9.88 2.71
C ASP A 54 2.65 11.30 2.25
N MET A 55 1.37 11.69 2.39
CA MET A 55 0.87 13.03 2.09
C MET A 55 1.41 14.13 3.02
N GLY A 56 2.15 13.76 4.04
CA GLY A 56 2.60 14.67 5.08
C GLY A 56 1.61 14.76 6.26
N PRO A 57 2.03 15.42 7.36
CA PRO A 57 1.20 15.55 8.54
C PRO A 57 -0.06 16.37 8.28
N LEU A 58 -1.19 15.94 8.86
CA LEU A 58 -2.46 16.66 8.79
C LEU A 58 -2.66 17.55 10.03
N GLY A 59 -2.75 16.96 11.22
CA GLY A 59 -2.98 17.71 12.47
C GLY A 59 -4.19 18.64 12.37
N LYS A 60 -4.04 19.90 12.76
CA LYS A 60 -5.08 20.96 12.67
C LYS A 60 -5.11 21.68 11.31
N ARG A 61 -4.29 21.27 10.34
CA ARG A 61 -4.24 21.90 9.01
C ARG A 61 -5.53 21.63 8.23
N VAL A 62 -5.86 22.55 7.33
CA VAL A 62 -6.96 22.35 6.38
C VAL A 62 -6.64 21.23 5.41
N LEU A 63 -5.43 21.22 4.85
CA LEU A 63 -4.91 20.16 3.97
C LEU A 63 -3.64 19.53 4.59
N PHE A 64 -3.22 18.39 4.02
CA PHE A 64 -1.93 17.80 4.38
C PHE A 64 -0.76 18.76 4.14
N ASP A 65 0.31 18.64 4.90
CA ASP A 65 1.58 19.35 4.65
C ASP A 65 2.35 18.70 3.50
N ASN A 66 1.70 18.70 2.34
CA ASN A 66 2.14 17.97 1.15
C ASN A 66 3.05 18.86 0.28
N LYS A 67 4.34 18.56 0.26
CA LYS A 67 5.32 19.26 -0.57
C LYS A 67 5.15 18.99 -2.06
N LEU A 68 4.52 17.87 -2.40
CA LEU A 68 4.28 17.47 -3.79
C LEU A 68 3.20 18.31 -4.49
N ARG A 69 2.64 19.33 -3.85
CA ARG A 69 1.86 20.39 -4.53
C ARG A 69 2.75 21.34 -5.32
N GLU A 70 4.02 21.48 -4.95
CA GLU A 70 4.95 22.39 -5.61
C GLU A 70 5.52 21.76 -6.89
N PRO A 71 5.25 22.31 -8.08
CA PRO A 71 5.64 21.69 -9.36
C PRO A 71 7.15 21.41 -9.50
N ALA A 72 7.99 22.30 -8.99
CA ALA A 72 9.44 22.10 -9.04
C ALA A 72 9.87 20.91 -8.15
N PHE A 73 9.26 20.76 -6.97
CA PHE A 73 9.54 19.64 -6.08
C PHE A 73 8.98 18.32 -6.65
N GLN A 74 7.78 18.34 -7.25
CA GLN A 74 7.22 17.18 -7.95
C GLN A 74 8.18 16.63 -8.99
N GLN A 75 8.69 17.50 -9.87
CA GLN A 75 9.63 17.10 -10.92
C GLN A 75 10.90 16.48 -10.33
N LEU A 76 11.49 17.13 -9.34
CA LEU A 76 12.71 16.65 -8.69
C LEU A 76 12.49 15.32 -8.01
N PHE A 77 11.38 15.17 -7.29
CA PHE A 77 11.00 13.98 -6.54
C PHE A 77 10.81 12.79 -7.49
N ARG A 78 10.02 12.98 -8.55
CA ARG A 78 9.77 11.97 -9.57
C ARG A 78 11.04 11.55 -10.30
N ARG A 79 11.86 12.52 -10.78
CA ARG A 79 13.15 12.23 -11.43
C ARG A 79 14.10 11.44 -10.53
N THR A 80 14.09 11.72 -9.23
CA THR A 80 14.91 10.97 -8.26
C THR A 80 14.45 9.53 -8.16
N ALA A 81 13.13 9.28 -8.05
CA ALA A 81 12.56 7.94 -8.05
C ALA A 81 12.92 7.17 -9.33
N ASP A 82 12.69 7.78 -10.49
CA ASP A 82 12.96 7.19 -11.81
C ASP A 82 14.45 6.87 -12.01
N SER A 83 15.35 7.78 -11.63
CA SER A 83 16.80 7.60 -11.77
C SER A 83 17.36 6.45 -10.92
N LEU A 84 16.72 6.16 -9.80
CA LEU A 84 17.08 5.07 -8.90
C LEU A 84 16.34 3.77 -9.20
N GLY A 85 15.35 3.81 -10.11
CA GLY A 85 14.50 2.66 -10.43
C GLY A 85 13.60 2.24 -9.28
N VAL A 86 13.16 3.20 -8.44
CA VAL A 86 12.30 2.96 -7.28
C VAL A 86 10.88 3.42 -7.61
N ALA A 87 9.93 2.50 -7.57
CA ALA A 87 8.52 2.80 -7.86
C ALA A 87 7.82 3.51 -6.69
N VAL A 88 6.71 4.20 -7.00
CA VAL A 88 5.77 4.72 -5.99
C VAL A 88 4.44 3.97 -6.16
N PRO A 89 4.22 2.85 -5.44
CA PRO A 89 3.01 2.04 -5.60
C PRO A 89 1.77 2.69 -5.03
N SER A 90 1.93 3.49 -4.00
CA SER A 90 0.81 4.08 -3.25
C SER A 90 1.18 5.41 -2.61
N ILE A 91 0.13 6.21 -2.38
CA ILE A 91 0.19 7.45 -1.61
C ILE A 91 -0.57 7.24 -0.30
N ALA A 92 0.07 7.56 0.83
CA ALA A 92 -0.52 7.32 2.14
C ALA A 92 -1.06 8.60 2.77
N MET A 93 -2.26 8.54 3.30
CA MET A 93 -2.88 9.59 4.12
C MET A 93 -2.70 9.26 5.61
N SER A 94 -1.44 9.04 6.06
CA SER A 94 -1.14 8.57 7.43
C SER A 94 -1.64 9.52 8.52
N GLY A 95 -1.91 10.79 8.20
CA GLY A 95 -2.53 11.75 9.11
C GLY A 95 -3.86 11.28 9.71
N PHE A 96 -4.58 10.40 9.01
CA PHE A 96 -5.83 9.80 9.48
C PHE A 96 -5.65 8.68 10.51
N PHE A 97 -4.44 8.30 10.87
CA PHE A 97 -4.22 7.50 12.08
C PHE A 97 -4.63 8.23 13.37
N ALA A 98 -4.43 9.55 13.39
CA ALA A 98 -4.72 10.40 14.54
C ALA A 98 -5.94 11.31 14.36
N GLN A 99 -6.58 11.26 13.19
CA GLN A 99 -7.72 12.09 12.83
C GLN A 99 -8.88 11.20 12.41
N SER A 100 -10.10 11.54 12.82
CA SER A 100 -11.29 10.85 12.35
C SER A 100 -11.66 11.31 10.94
N PHE A 101 -11.82 10.38 10.00
CA PHE A 101 -12.34 10.66 8.67
C PHE A 101 -13.78 11.18 8.72
N LEU A 102 -14.57 10.76 9.71
CA LEU A 102 -15.93 11.23 9.92
C LEU A 102 -16.00 12.69 10.41
N GLU A 103 -15.03 13.13 11.21
CA GLU A 103 -15.04 14.47 11.80
C GLU A 103 -14.48 15.55 10.86
N ARG A 104 -13.87 15.12 9.73
CA ARG A 104 -13.32 16.07 8.76
C ARG A 104 -14.40 16.53 7.78
N GLU A 105 -14.90 17.76 7.95
CA GLU A 105 -15.88 18.33 7.03
C GLU A 105 -15.34 18.46 5.60
N ASN A 106 -14.06 18.82 5.47
CA ASN A 106 -13.38 18.99 4.20
C ASN A 106 -12.71 17.69 3.68
N TYR A 107 -13.23 16.50 4.04
CA TYR A 107 -12.65 15.22 3.63
C TYR A 107 -12.50 15.10 2.11
N LYS A 108 -13.41 15.65 1.31
CA LYS A 108 -13.32 15.63 -0.16
C LYS A 108 -12.09 16.38 -0.67
N ASP A 109 -11.76 17.52 -0.09
CA ASP A 109 -10.59 18.32 -0.50
C ASP A 109 -9.29 17.55 -0.19
N LEU A 110 -9.25 16.85 0.96
CA LEU A 110 -8.13 15.99 1.34
C LEU A 110 -7.96 14.81 0.36
N ILE A 111 -9.07 14.23 -0.09
CA ILE A 111 -9.04 13.16 -1.10
C ILE A 111 -8.63 13.69 -2.47
N VAL A 112 -9.12 14.85 -2.90
CA VAL A 112 -8.70 15.49 -4.16
C VAL A 112 -7.20 15.78 -4.16
N ASP A 113 -6.65 16.31 -3.05
CA ASP A 113 -5.22 16.53 -2.89
C ASP A 113 -4.42 15.22 -3.03
N CYS A 114 -4.90 14.12 -2.42
CA CYS A 114 -4.30 12.80 -2.55
C CYS A 114 -4.36 12.28 -3.99
N LEU A 115 -5.52 12.33 -4.63
CA LEU A 115 -5.70 11.88 -6.02
C LEU A 115 -4.83 12.66 -7.00
N ASN A 116 -4.69 13.97 -6.82
CA ASN A 116 -3.78 14.80 -7.63
C ASN A 116 -2.31 14.37 -7.43
N THR A 117 -1.93 14.06 -6.19
CA THR A 117 -0.59 13.55 -5.89
C THR A 117 -0.35 12.18 -6.51
N MET A 118 -1.36 11.30 -6.50
CA MET A 118 -1.30 10.00 -7.18
C MET A 118 -1.07 10.14 -8.69
N ASP A 119 -1.77 11.07 -9.34
CA ASP A 119 -1.61 11.32 -10.77
C ASP A 119 -0.19 11.78 -11.10
N VAL A 120 0.35 12.69 -10.30
CA VAL A 120 1.73 13.19 -10.46
C VAL A 120 2.76 12.08 -10.29
N MET A 121 2.59 11.24 -9.27
CA MET A 121 3.54 10.17 -8.94
C MET A 121 3.31 8.87 -9.71
N GLY A 122 2.22 8.76 -10.47
CA GLY A 122 1.85 7.54 -11.19
C GLY A 122 1.33 6.41 -10.26
N ALA A 123 0.98 6.74 -9.02
CA ALA A 123 0.46 5.78 -8.06
C ALA A 123 -0.98 5.37 -8.39
N GLN A 124 -1.32 4.10 -8.11
CA GLN A 124 -2.66 3.57 -8.38
C GLN A 124 -3.50 3.38 -7.11
N VAL A 125 -2.87 3.35 -5.94
CA VAL A 125 -3.52 3.10 -4.67
C VAL A 125 -3.28 4.25 -3.71
N ALA A 126 -4.33 4.71 -3.02
CA ALA A 126 -4.22 5.57 -1.85
C ALA A 126 -4.47 4.77 -0.59
N PHE A 127 -3.63 4.89 0.42
CA PHE A 127 -3.84 4.31 1.73
C PHE A 127 -4.63 5.27 2.63
N LEU A 128 -5.79 4.85 3.10
CA LEU A 128 -6.64 5.60 4.03
C LEU A 128 -6.87 4.78 5.31
N PRO A 129 -6.12 5.02 6.40
CA PRO A 129 -6.45 4.42 7.68
C PRO A 129 -7.70 5.07 8.28
N LEU A 130 -8.68 4.26 8.66
CA LEU A 130 -9.88 4.71 9.37
C LEU A 130 -9.62 4.69 10.88
N GLY A 131 -8.63 5.50 11.30
CA GLY A 131 -8.21 5.68 12.69
C GLY A 131 -8.88 6.87 13.36
N GLY A 132 -8.19 7.46 14.30
CA GLY A 132 -8.68 8.59 15.09
C GLY A 132 -9.51 8.14 16.30
N SER A 133 -10.13 9.10 16.96
CA SER A 133 -11.05 8.87 18.08
C SER A 133 -12.41 8.38 17.56
N GLY A 134 -12.98 7.42 18.25
CA GLY A 134 -14.33 6.91 17.98
C GLY A 134 -14.32 5.73 17.00
N ASN A 135 -14.90 4.62 17.49
CA ASN A 135 -15.15 3.42 16.68
C ASN A 135 -16.65 3.25 16.40
N ASP A 136 -17.44 4.28 16.63
CA ASP A 136 -18.90 4.22 16.54
C ASP A 136 -19.39 3.83 15.14
N TRP A 137 -18.64 4.19 14.11
CA TRP A 137 -18.92 3.82 12.73
C TRP A 137 -18.80 2.29 12.47
N LYS A 138 -18.15 1.53 13.35
CA LYS A 138 -18.06 0.07 13.22
C LYS A 138 -19.35 -0.64 13.61
N GLN A 139 -20.21 0.03 14.33
CA GLN A 139 -21.53 -0.46 14.72
C GLN A 139 -22.63 0.14 13.85
N SER A 140 -23.81 -0.47 13.84
CA SER A 140 -24.97 0.09 13.16
C SER A 140 -25.39 1.42 13.78
N GLY A 141 -25.83 2.38 12.96
CA GLY A 141 -26.27 3.69 13.40
C GLY A 141 -25.86 4.81 12.45
N GLU A 142 -26.07 6.05 12.86
CA GLU A 142 -25.81 7.24 12.04
C GLU A 142 -24.33 7.37 11.61
N ALA A 143 -23.40 7.12 12.52
CA ALA A 143 -21.98 7.15 12.23
C ALA A 143 -21.58 6.13 11.13
N ARG A 144 -22.20 4.92 11.15
CA ARG A 144 -22.01 3.92 10.10
C ARG A 144 -22.54 4.40 8.78
N GLN A 145 -23.76 4.93 8.75
CA GLN A 145 -24.38 5.44 7.53
C GLN A 145 -23.55 6.57 6.92
N GLU A 146 -23.07 7.49 7.74
CA GLU A 146 -22.22 8.59 7.29
C GLU A 146 -20.85 8.10 6.77
N MET A 147 -20.21 7.13 7.44
CA MET A 147 -18.98 6.52 6.96
C MET A 147 -19.19 5.88 5.59
N VAL A 148 -20.24 5.07 5.43
CA VAL A 148 -20.60 4.42 4.17
C VAL A 148 -20.84 5.45 3.07
N ARG A 149 -21.61 6.51 3.35
CA ARG A 149 -21.87 7.59 2.41
C ARG A 149 -20.59 8.28 1.94
N ARG A 150 -19.72 8.65 2.89
CA ARG A 150 -18.42 9.31 2.56
C ARG A 150 -17.51 8.40 1.77
N LEU A 151 -17.37 7.13 2.18
CA LEU A 151 -16.56 6.16 1.45
C LEU A 151 -17.10 5.90 0.05
N HIS A 152 -18.43 5.84 -0.15
CA HIS A 152 -19.03 5.74 -1.47
C HIS A 152 -18.59 6.93 -2.34
N GLU A 153 -18.81 8.16 -1.85
CA GLU A 153 -18.50 9.38 -2.61
C GLU A 153 -17.02 9.45 -3.02
N VAL A 154 -16.09 9.21 -2.06
CA VAL A 154 -14.66 9.29 -2.38
C VAL A 154 -14.20 8.09 -3.22
N GLY A 155 -14.87 6.95 -3.10
CA GLY A 155 -14.66 5.80 -3.95
C GLY A 155 -15.00 6.08 -5.41
N GLU A 156 -16.15 6.72 -5.65
CA GLU A 156 -16.53 7.14 -7.01
C GLU A 156 -15.56 8.19 -7.58
N MET A 157 -15.07 9.12 -6.76
CA MET A 157 -14.04 10.07 -7.19
C MET A 157 -12.73 9.38 -7.60
N ALA A 158 -12.32 8.35 -6.86
CA ALA A 158 -11.12 7.57 -7.19
C ALA A 158 -11.34 6.72 -8.45
N PHE A 159 -12.47 6.02 -8.54
CA PHE A 159 -12.82 5.17 -9.68
C PHE A 159 -12.88 5.95 -10.99
N ALA A 160 -13.42 7.17 -10.96
CA ALA A 160 -13.47 8.06 -12.12
C ALA A 160 -12.08 8.46 -12.66
N ARG A 161 -11.02 8.24 -11.88
CA ARG A 161 -9.62 8.49 -12.25
C ARG A 161 -8.80 7.19 -12.42
N ASP A 162 -9.45 6.03 -12.53
CA ASP A 162 -8.78 4.72 -12.54
C ASP A 162 -7.87 4.49 -11.32
N LYS A 163 -8.28 4.99 -10.15
CA LYS A 163 -7.57 4.86 -8.87
C LYS A 163 -8.41 4.07 -7.86
N VAL A 164 -7.73 3.61 -6.81
CA VAL A 164 -8.34 2.92 -5.67
C VAL A 164 -7.93 3.61 -4.38
N ILE A 165 -8.90 3.88 -3.52
CA ILE A 165 -8.66 4.20 -2.12
C ILE A 165 -8.77 2.91 -1.33
N ALA A 166 -7.66 2.48 -0.77
CA ALA A 166 -7.58 1.27 0.05
C ALA A 166 -7.67 1.65 1.54
N ILE A 167 -8.71 1.16 2.20
CA ILE A 167 -9.00 1.49 3.60
C ILE A 167 -8.42 0.45 4.56
N ARG A 168 -7.87 0.91 5.69
CA ARG A 168 -7.54 0.08 6.85
C ARG A 168 -8.56 0.31 7.95
N THR A 169 -9.33 -0.70 8.27
CA THR A 169 -10.49 -0.63 9.18
C THR A 169 -10.18 -1.11 10.59
N GLN A 170 -9.18 -1.97 10.75
CA GLN A 170 -8.90 -2.74 11.97
C GLN A 170 -10.10 -3.61 12.39
N GLN A 171 -10.85 -4.13 11.43
CA GLN A 171 -11.91 -5.13 11.62
C GLN A 171 -11.46 -6.49 11.08
N ASP A 172 -12.25 -7.52 11.34
CA ASP A 172 -12.07 -8.81 10.68
C ASP A 172 -12.55 -8.78 9.21
N ALA A 173 -12.17 -9.79 8.45
CA ALA A 173 -12.49 -9.87 7.04
C ALA A 173 -13.98 -9.91 6.70
N ARG A 174 -14.82 -10.46 7.61
CA ARG A 174 -16.28 -10.53 7.40
C ARG A 174 -16.91 -9.16 7.55
N ALA A 175 -16.50 -8.41 8.60
CA ALA A 175 -16.96 -7.04 8.80
C ALA A 175 -16.50 -6.12 7.66
N ASP A 176 -15.29 -6.31 7.14
CA ASP A 176 -14.78 -5.60 5.98
C ASP A 176 -15.60 -5.87 4.72
N LEU A 177 -15.99 -7.13 4.46
CA LEU A 177 -16.86 -7.48 3.33
C LEU A 177 -18.25 -6.85 3.45
N VAL A 178 -18.81 -6.79 4.68
CA VAL A 178 -20.07 -6.10 4.92
C VAL A 178 -19.92 -4.62 4.61
N LEU A 179 -18.86 -3.97 5.09
CA LEU A 179 -18.58 -2.57 4.80
C LEU A 179 -18.44 -2.31 3.29
N LEU A 180 -17.62 -3.10 2.59
CA LEU A 180 -17.45 -2.95 1.13
C LEU A 180 -18.77 -3.10 0.37
N LYS A 181 -19.63 -4.04 0.78
CA LYS A 181 -20.95 -4.22 0.20
C LYS A 181 -21.86 -3.01 0.42
N GLU A 182 -21.86 -2.44 1.62
CA GLU A 182 -22.64 -1.24 1.95
C GLU A 182 -22.11 -0.02 1.20
N VAL A 183 -20.79 0.16 1.12
CA VAL A 183 -20.14 1.25 0.37
C VAL A 183 -20.43 1.16 -1.11
N ASN A 184 -20.50 -0.03 -1.68
CA ASN A 184 -20.89 -0.29 -3.06
C ASN A 184 -20.15 0.61 -4.09
N SER A 185 -18.82 0.71 -3.98
CA SER A 185 -17.95 1.41 -4.93
C SER A 185 -16.74 0.58 -5.32
N LYS A 186 -16.45 0.52 -6.62
CA LYS A 186 -15.26 -0.15 -7.16
C LYS A 186 -13.96 0.58 -6.83
N GLY A 187 -14.05 1.85 -6.48
CA GLY A 187 -12.90 2.67 -6.07
C GLY A 187 -12.47 2.48 -4.61
N ILE A 188 -13.20 1.66 -3.83
CA ILE A 188 -12.84 1.31 -2.45
C ILE A 188 -12.45 -0.16 -2.38
N LYS A 189 -11.28 -0.43 -1.78
CA LYS A 189 -10.80 -1.77 -1.45
C LYS A 189 -10.16 -1.78 -0.07
N ILE A 190 -9.77 -2.97 0.40
CA ILE A 190 -9.06 -3.12 1.67
C ILE A 190 -7.54 -2.97 1.46
N TYR A 191 -6.92 -2.16 2.27
CA TYR A 191 -5.50 -2.23 2.55
C TYR A 191 -5.29 -3.19 3.70
N TYR A 192 -5.02 -4.45 3.36
CA TYR A 192 -4.92 -5.48 4.38
C TYR A 192 -3.67 -5.27 5.24
N ASN A 193 -3.79 -5.41 6.56
CA ASN A 193 -2.66 -5.27 7.47
C ASN A 193 -2.47 -6.58 8.26
N LEU A 194 -1.31 -7.22 8.10
CA LEU A 194 -0.99 -8.48 8.81
C LEU A 194 -0.97 -8.28 10.32
N GLN A 195 -0.52 -7.11 10.80
CA GLN A 195 -0.50 -6.76 12.21
C GLN A 195 -1.90 -6.82 12.84
N ASP A 196 -2.90 -6.24 12.17
CA ASP A 196 -4.26 -6.16 12.71
C ASP A 196 -4.86 -7.56 12.98
N ALA A 197 -4.63 -8.49 12.05
CA ALA A 197 -5.09 -9.87 12.23
C ALA A 197 -4.35 -10.57 13.38
N VAL A 198 -3.02 -10.43 13.46
CA VAL A 198 -2.20 -11.06 14.49
C VAL A 198 -2.53 -10.48 15.87
N ASP A 199 -2.63 -9.16 16.00
CA ASP A 199 -2.92 -8.49 17.27
C ASP A 199 -4.33 -8.83 17.81
N GLN A 200 -5.27 -9.18 16.91
CA GLN A 200 -6.62 -9.68 17.27
C GLN A 200 -6.66 -11.21 17.51
N GLY A 201 -5.53 -11.90 17.40
CA GLY A 201 -5.49 -13.36 17.53
C GLY A 201 -6.14 -14.11 16.35
N LEU A 202 -6.35 -13.43 15.22
CA LEU A 202 -6.92 -14.01 14.00
C LEU A 202 -5.81 -14.66 13.15
N CYS A 203 -6.22 -15.61 12.30
CA CYS A 203 -5.30 -16.24 11.36
C CYS A 203 -5.24 -15.46 10.04
N PRO A 204 -4.14 -14.76 9.69
CA PRO A 204 -4.06 -13.98 8.47
C PRO A 204 -4.43 -14.76 7.21
N CYS A 205 -4.07 -16.06 7.15
CA CYS A 205 -4.40 -16.91 6.01
C CYS A 205 -5.91 -17.17 5.85
N LYS A 206 -6.68 -17.21 6.96
CA LYS A 206 -8.13 -17.33 6.89
C LYS A 206 -8.77 -16.01 6.50
N GLU A 207 -8.30 -14.92 7.09
CA GLU A 207 -8.77 -13.56 6.79
C GLU A 207 -8.58 -13.21 5.31
N LEU A 208 -7.39 -13.43 4.75
CA LEU A 208 -7.10 -13.20 3.33
C LEU A 208 -8.05 -14.00 2.41
N LYS A 209 -8.28 -15.29 2.72
CA LYS A 209 -9.20 -16.12 1.94
C LYS A 209 -10.65 -15.62 2.04
N THR A 210 -11.06 -15.15 3.22
CA THR A 210 -12.41 -14.61 3.44
C THR A 210 -12.61 -13.32 2.65
N LEU A 211 -11.63 -12.42 2.63
CA LEU A 211 -11.68 -11.18 1.84
C LEU A 211 -11.77 -11.43 0.34
N GLY A 212 -11.05 -12.44 -0.17
CA GLY A 212 -10.90 -12.63 -1.61
C GLY A 212 -9.87 -11.67 -2.24
N ALA A 213 -9.24 -12.12 -3.34
CA ALA A 213 -8.17 -11.36 -3.99
C ALA A 213 -8.64 -10.02 -4.56
N GLU A 214 -9.86 -9.97 -5.05
CA GLU A 214 -10.48 -8.80 -5.69
C GLU A 214 -10.71 -7.63 -4.74
N ASN A 215 -10.84 -7.90 -3.44
CA ASN A 215 -11.10 -6.89 -2.42
C ASN A 215 -9.82 -6.33 -1.77
N ILE A 216 -8.65 -6.92 -2.06
CA ILE A 216 -7.37 -6.52 -1.48
C ILE A 216 -6.57 -5.71 -2.48
N ALA A 217 -6.34 -4.42 -2.19
CA ALA A 217 -5.54 -3.54 -3.04
C ALA A 217 -4.04 -3.73 -2.81
N GLN A 218 -3.62 -3.67 -1.54
CA GLN A 218 -2.23 -3.82 -1.08
C GLN A 218 -2.19 -4.46 0.31
N ILE A 219 -1.01 -4.88 0.74
CA ILE A 219 -0.80 -5.51 2.05
C ILE A 219 0.32 -4.79 2.80
N HIS A 220 0.04 -4.26 3.99
CA HIS A 220 1.10 -3.95 4.96
C HIS A 220 1.62 -5.27 5.55
N ALA A 221 2.81 -5.66 5.08
CA ALA A 221 3.45 -6.92 5.42
C ALA A 221 4.44 -6.73 6.58
N SER A 222 3.93 -6.25 7.71
CA SER A 222 4.70 -6.06 8.94
C SER A 222 3.81 -6.27 10.16
N LEU A 223 4.44 -6.44 11.33
CA LEU A 223 3.79 -6.59 12.62
C LEU A 223 4.18 -5.42 13.54
N THR A 224 3.65 -5.42 14.76
CA THR A 224 4.03 -4.48 15.82
C THR A 224 5.53 -4.55 16.11
N ASP A 225 6.16 -3.40 16.34
CA ASP A 225 7.57 -3.31 16.68
C ASP A 225 7.92 -4.16 17.92
N SER A 226 8.83 -5.08 17.76
CA SER A 226 9.45 -5.89 18.80
C SER A 226 10.75 -6.51 18.28
N VAL A 227 10.66 -7.26 17.20
CA VAL A 227 11.76 -7.85 16.43
C VAL A 227 11.51 -7.66 14.94
N THR A 228 12.50 -7.91 14.10
CA THR A 228 12.34 -7.96 12.64
C THR A 228 11.55 -9.19 12.20
N LEU A 229 10.93 -9.15 11.01
CA LEU A 229 10.02 -10.19 10.50
C LEU A 229 10.63 -11.60 10.45
N ASP A 230 11.92 -11.70 10.17
CA ASP A 230 12.66 -12.96 10.12
C ASP A 230 12.76 -13.65 11.49
N LYS A 231 12.58 -12.89 12.57
CA LYS A 231 12.64 -13.37 13.96
C LYS A 231 11.29 -13.38 14.68
N ASP A 232 10.22 -12.97 14.00
CA ASP A 232 8.91 -12.86 14.63
C ASP A 232 8.11 -14.17 14.54
N PRO A 233 7.94 -14.90 15.68
CA PRO A 233 7.25 -16.18 15.68
C PRO A 233 5.73 -16.07 15.55
N ARG A 234 5.17 -14.86 15.61
CA ARG A 234 3.72 -14.65 15.57
C ARG A 234 3.12 -14.88 14.19
N ILE A 235 3.95 -14.94 13.13
CA ILE A 235 3.48 -15.11 11.76
C ILE A 235 4.38 -16.07 10.96
N ASP A 236 3.74 -16.90 10.14
CA ASP A 236 4.40 -17.75 9.14
C ASP A 236 4.15 -17.16 7.74
N LEU A 237 5.10 -16.37 7.24
CA LEU A 237 5.00 -15.71 5.94
C LEU A 237 5.04 -16.70 4.76
N HIS A 238 5.60 -17.90 4.92
CA HIS A 238 5.51 -18.94 3.89
C HIS A 238 4.07 -19.43 3.71
N LYS A 239 3.32 -19.57 4.83
CA LYS A 239 1.88 -19.89 4.76
C LYS A 239 1.07 -18.75 4.16
N VAL A 240 1.41 -17.49 4.47
CA VAL A 240 0.79 -16.31 3.86
C VAL A 240 1.01 -16.34 2.35
N LYS A 241 2.26 -16.51 1.88
CA LYS A 241 2.57 -16.62 0.46
C LYS A 241 1.77 -17.72 -0.22
N LYS A 242 1.80 -18.94 0.33
CA LYS A 242 1.04 -20.08 -0.20
C LYS A 242 -0.47 -19.79 -0.30
N THR A 243 -0.99 -18.97 0.60
CA THR A 243 -2.39 -18.54 0.58
C THR A 243 -2.64 -17.59 -0.57
N LEU A 244 -1.82 -16.54 -0.71
CA LEU A 244 -1.92 -15.55 -1.77
C LEU A 244 -1.72 -16.18 -3.17
N ASP A 245 -0.78 -17.13 -3.30
CA ASP A 245 -0.58 -17.91 -4.54
C ASP A 245 -1.85 -18.65 -4.94
N LYS A 246 -2.49 -19.35 -3.98
CA LYS A 246 -3.76 -20.08 -4.22
C LYS A 246 -4.91 -19.15 -4.59
N MET A 247 -4.92 -17.95 -4.03
CA MET A 247 -5.88 -16.90 -4.37
C MET A 247 -5.58 -16.23 -5.71
N LYS A 248 -4.41 -16.48 -6.31
CA LYS A 248 -3.90 -15.80 -7.50
C LYS A 248 -3.80 -14.28 -7.29
N TRP A 249 -3.59 -13.84 -6.06
CA TRP A 249 -3.36 -12.43 -5.77
C TRP A 249 -1.96 -12.01 -6.21
N SER A 250 -1.84 -10.82 -6.75
CA SER A 250 -0.58 -10.17 -7.10
C SER A 250 -0.61 -8.72 -6.65
N GLY A 251 0.53 -8.18 -6.25
CA GLY A 251 0.55 -6.79 -5.81
C GLY A 251 1.76 -6.45 -4.93
N TRP A 252 1.58 -5.40 -4.15
CA TRP A 252 2.62 -4.84 -3.32
C TRP A 252 2.49 -5.27 -1.86
N LEU A 253 3.63 -5.68 -1.30
CA LEU A 253 3.83 -5.92 0.12
C LEU A 253 4.63 -4.73 0.66
N VAL A 254 4.07 -3.98 1.60
CA VAL A 254 4.69 -2.76 2.12
C VAL A 254 5.13 -2.96 3.55
N VAL A 255 6.41 -2.71 3.82
CA VAL A 255 6.96 -2.72 5.18
C VAL A 255 6.63 -1.40 5.87
N GLU A 256 5.82 -1.45 6.94
CA GLU A 256 5.49 -0.30 7.77
C GLU A 256 6.26 -0.32 9.10
N ARG A 257 6.31 -1.49 9.75
CA ARG A 257 6.85 -1.70 11.10
C ARG A 257 7.77 -2.92 11.18
N SER A 258 7.70 -3.69 12.26
CA SER A 258 8.58 -4.83 12.56
C SER A 258 10.03 -4.40 12.77
N ARG A 259 10.21 -3.38 13.59
CA ARG A 259 11.54 -2.90 13.97
C ARG A 259 11.97 -3.55 15.28
N ASN A 260 13.27 -3.83 15.41
CA ASN A 260 13.86 -4.28 16.67
C ASN A 260 13.69 -3.17 17.73
N ALA A 261 12.94 -3.45 18.79
CA ALA A 261 12.63 -2.49 19.85
C ALA A 261 13.89 -2.00 20.59
N GLN A 262 14.95 -2.80 20.65
CA GLN A 262 16.22 -2.43 21.28
C GLN A 262 17.10 -1.55 20.38
N ASP A 263 16.83 -1.51 19.06
CA ASP A 263 17.59 -0.72 18.07
C ASP A 263 16.64 -0.08 17.05
N ILE A 264 15.57 0.53 17.54
CA ILE A 264 14.48 1.07 16.73
C ILE A 264 14.94 2.20 15.79
N ARG A 265 16.03 2.89 16.11
CA ARG A 265 16.60 3.99 15.32
C ARG A 265 17.44 3.50 14.14
N ASN A 266 17.82 2.26 14.12
CA ASN A 266 18.54 1.64 12.99
C ASN A 266 17.57 1.36 11.83
N VAL A 267 17.11 2.43 11.21
CA VAL A 267 16.12 2.36 10.12
C VAL A 267 16.62 1.49 8.97
N ARG A 268 17.87 1.70 8.52
CA ARG A 268 18.46 0.93 7.42
C ARG A 268 18.52 -0.57 7.77
N GLY A 269 18.98 -0.92 8.96
CA GLY A 269 19.09 -2.32 9.40
C GLY A 269 17.71 -2.97 9.51
N ASN A 270 16.77 -2.33 10.22
CA ASN A 270 15.44 -2.88 10.44
C ASN A 270 14.65 -3.07 9.12
N PHE A 271 14.57 -2.03 8.30
CA PHE A 271 13.85 -2.10 7.02
C PHE A 271 14.57 -3.00 6.02
N GLY A 272 15.91 -2.96 5.97
CA GLY A 272 16.71 -3.83 5.10
C GLY A 272 16.52 -5.31 5.40
N THR A 273 16.51 -5.71 6.67
CA THR A 273 16.21 -7.08 7.09
C THR A 273 14.81 -7.51 6.68
N ASN A 274 13.79 -6.68 6.93
CA ASN A 274 12.41 -7.00 6.60
C ASN A 274 12.19 -7.11 5.08
N VAL A 275 12.74 -6.17 4.30
CA VAL A 275 12.68 -6.20 2.83
C VAL A 275 13.37 -7.44 2.28
N ALA A 276 14.58 -7.76 2.75
CA ALA A 276 15.31 -8.93 2.31
C ALA A 276 14.54 -10.22 2.60
N TYR A 277 13.97 -10.35 3.79
CA TYR A 277 13.17 -11.52 4.18
C TYR A 277 11.89 -11.66 3.36
N LEU A 278 11.14 -10.57 3.13
CA LEU A 278 9.98 -10.59 2.25
C LEU A 278 10.36 -10.98 0.82
N LYS A 279 11.42 -10.41 0.26
CA LYS A 279 11.89 -10.75 -1.10
C LYS A 279 12.36 -12.20 -1.18
N GLU A 280 13.00 -12.71 -0.15
CA GLU A 280 13.40 -14.12 -0.08
C GLU A 280 12.18 -15.06 -0.18
N ILE A 281 11.11 -14.76 0.53
CA ILE A 281 9.92 -15.61 0.54
C ILE A 281 9.08 -15.39 -0.73
N PHE A 282 8.81 -14.16 -1.13
CA PHE A 282 7.80 -13.83 -2.13
C PHE A 282 8.33 -13.70 -3.55
N GLN A 283 9.63 -13.41 -3.74
CA GLN A 283 10.21 -13.15 -5.05
C GLN A 283 11.15 -14.25 -5.56
N LYS A 284 11.60 -15.16 -4.70
CA LYS A 284 12.36 -16.33 -5.21
C LYS A 284 11.43 -17.20 -6.04
N LEU A 285 11.79 -17.40 -7.29
CA LEU A 285 11.18 -18.42 -8.13
C LEU A 285 11.40 -19.77 -7.46
N ILE A 286 10.33 -20.51 -7.20
CA ILE A 286 10.41 -21.92 -6.83
C ILE A 286 11.00 -22.62 -8.05
N LYS A 287 12.26 -23.07 -7.94
CA LYS A 287 12.92 -23.86 -8.98
C LYS A 287 12.29 -25.22 -9.07
#